data_23b0c6b70cc3139712c0fc87f5dd04b7
#
_entry.id   23b0c6b70cc3139712c0fc87f5dd04b7
#
_cell.length_a   1.000
_cell.length_b   1.000
_cell.length_c   1.000
_cell.angle_alpha   90.00
_cell.angle_beta   90.00
_cell.angle_gamma   90.00
#
_symmetry.space_group_name_H-M   'P 1'
#
loop_
_entity.id
_entity.type
_entity.pdbx_description
1 polymer ?
#
loop_
_entity_poly.entity_id
_entity_poly.type
_entity_poly.pdbx_seq_one_letter_code
_entity_poly.pdbx_strand_id
1 'polypeptide(L)'
;MELSATLSEIVEYRGVEGLVAAEVLTDDNESGSGYTTGSVFAIAGVAEISKSVEQSSEAHYYDNMAAIVIDSVGADSLTINASALPLEVKAKLTGQKFDATKGALIEGEAVAPYFAVGYKTQKTDGSDVYVWRYKGKFQLGDETNVTKDNGTDANGQELTYTGINTTHKFAANANKGAKALIVDDGLGLADVSTFFSTVTTPDTLTAKTP
;
A
#
# COMPACT_ATOMS: atom_id res chain seq x y z
N MET A 1 -12.81 -35.90 9.61
CA MET A 1 -12.14 -35.02 8.62
C MET A 1 -10.92 -34.48 9.34
N GLU A 2 -9.74 -35.04 9.11
CA GLU A 2 -8.51 -34.48 9.69
C GLU A 2 -8.12 -33.23 8.95
N LEU A 3 -8.19 -32.10 9.65
CA LEU A 3 -7.72 -30.79 9.20
C LEU A 3 -6.21 -30.68 9.52
N SER A 4 -5.41 -31.57 8.96
CA SER A 4 -3.95 -31.46 9.04
C SER A 4 -3.46 -30.92 7.71
N ALA A 5 -2.98 -29.66 7.70
CA ALA A 5 -2.24 -29.15 6.56
C ALA A 5 -0.99 -30.01 6.35
N THR A 6 -0.74 -30.45 5.14
CA THR A 6 0.52 -31.13 4.81
C THR A 6 1.67 -30.13 4.90
N LEU A 7 2.88 -30.57 5.27
CA LEU A 7 4.05 -29.68 5.37
C LEU A 7 4.35 -28.92 4.06
N SER A 8 3.92 -29.46 2.92
CA SER A 8 4.02 -28.82 1.61
C SER A 8 3.01 -27.67 1.39
N GLU A 9 1.99 -27.57 2.25
CA GLU A 9 0.97 -26.49 2.20
C GLU A 9 1.29 -25.37 3.19
N ILE A 10 2.31 -25.54 4.05
CA ILE A 10 2.75 -24.52 4.99
C ILE A 10 3.72 -23.59 4.27
N VAL A 11 3.26 -22.35 4.03
CA VAL A 11 4.05 -21.30 3.39
C VAL A 11 4.10 -20.07 4.28
N GLU A 12 5.21 -19.35 4.24
CA GLU A 12 5.41 -18.08 4.93
C GLU A 12 5.74 -16.99 3.92
N TYR A 13 5.49 -15.73 4.30
CA TYR A 13 5.92 -14.59 3.50
C TYR A 13 7.41 -14.33 3.73
N ARG A 14 8.12 -14.08 2.64
CA ARG A 14 9.55 -13.81 2.68
C ARG A 14 9.90 -12.79 1.61
N GLY A 15 10.56 -11.71 2.05
CA GLY A 15 10.96 -10.64 1.15
C GLY A 15 9.82 -9.70 0.74
N VAL A 16 10.20 -8.50 0.40
CA VAL A 16 9.36 -7.45 -0.16
C VAL A 16 10.17 -6.68 -1.20
N GLU A 17 9.54 -6.33 -2.32
CA GLU A 17 10.21 -5.61 -3.40
C GLU A 17 9.22 -4.79 -4.24
N GLY A 18 9.76 -3.96 -5.13
CA GLY A 18 8.96 -3.26 -6.14
C GLY A 18 8.04 -2.19 -5.55
N LEU A 19 8.52 -1.40 -4.57
CA LEU A 19 7.74 -0.32 -3.97
C LEU A 19 7.51 0.81 -4.97
N VAL A 20 6.25 0.98 -5.36
CA VAL A 20 5.80 1.97 -6.34
C VAL A 20 4.62 2.78 -5.81
N ALA A 21 4.40 3.94 -6.39
CA ALA A 21 3.21 4.75 -6.12
C ALA A 21 2.65 5.37 -7.40
N ALA A 22 1.39 5.77 -7.33
CA ALA A 22 0.74 6.61 -8.32
C ALA A 22 -0.17 7.62 -7.59
N GLU A 23 -0.15 8.88 -8.01
CA GLU A 23 -1.04 9.90 -7.45
C GLU A 23 -2.49 9.60 -7.80
N VAL A 24 -3.39 9.70 -6.83
CA VAL A 24 -4.83 9.55 -7.04
C VAL A 24 -5.38 10.88 -7.54
N LEU A 25 -5.77 10.94 -8.81
CA LEU A 25 -6.28 12.15 -9.46
C LEU A 25 -7.76 12.35 -9.22
N THR A 26 -8.54 11.25 -9.31
CA THR A 26 -9.97 11.25 -9.00
C THR A 26 -10.33 10.02 -8.18
N ASP A 27 -11.26 10.21 -7.26
CA ASP A 27 -11.85 9.13 -6.46
C ASP A 27 -13.30 9.52 -6.17
N ASP A 28 -14.16 9.32 -7.15
CA ASP A 28 -15.51 9.83 -7.17
C ASP A 28 -16.49 8.78 -7.67
N ASN A 29 -17.68 8.77 -7.09
CA ASN A 29 -18.77 7.87 -7.48
C ASN A 29 -19.93 8.61 -8.17
N GLU A 30 -19.97 9.94 -8.07
CA GLU A 30 -21.12 10.75 -8.50
C GLU A 30 -20.91 11.44 -9.85
N SER A 31 -19.69 11.88 -10.16
CA SER A 31 -19.38 12.64 -11.38
C SER A 31 -19.12 11.77 -12.61
N GLY A 32 -19.10 10.46 -12.47
CA GLY A 32 -18.76 9.53 -13.56
C GLY A 32 -17.27 9.48 -13.91
N SER A 33 -16.43 10.25 -13.20
CA SER A 33 -14.96 10.23 -13.39
C SER A 33 -14.30 8.99 -12.81
N GLY A 34 -14.98 8.31 -11.92
CA GLY A 34 -14.53 7.05 -11.34
C GLY A 34 -13.26 7.19 -10.49
N TYR A 35 -12.45 6.14 -10.50
CA TYR A 35 -11.14 6.10 -9.86
C TYR A 35 -10.06 6.19 -10.93
N THR A 36 -9.26 7.28 -10.91
CA THR A 36 -8.16 7.46 -11.86
C THR A 36 -6.88 7.86 -11.12
N THR A 37 -5.76 7.43 -11.68
CA THR A 37 -4.43 7.69 -11.12
C THR A 37 -3.50 8.27 -12.17
N GLY A 38 -2.48 8.97 -11.72
CA GLY A 38 -1.35 9.37 -12.54
C GLY A 38 -0.46 8.16 -12.91
N SER A 39 0.65 8.46 -13.56
CA SER A 39 1.65 7.45 -13.90
C SER A 39 2.26 6.81 -12.66
N VAL A 40 2.50 5.51 -12.72
CA VAL A 40 3.21 4.76 -11.68
C VAL A 40 4.68 5.15 -11.68
N PHE A 41 5.25 5.38 -10.52
CA PHE A 41 6.68 5.64 -10.33
C PHE A 41 7.25 4.85 -9.15
N ALA A 42 8.53 4.53 -9.22
CA ALA A 42 9.24 3.89 -8.12
C ALA A 42 9.50 4.89 -6.99
N ILE A 43 9.35 4.47 -5.75
CA ILE A 43 9.63 5.31 -4.57
C ILE A 43 11.10 5.19 -4.19
N ALA A 44 11.53 4.00 -3.76
CA ALA A 44 12.89 3.68 -3.33
C ALA A 44 13.04 2.16 -3.21
N GLY A 45 14.26 1.70 -2.93
CA GLY A 45 14.47 0.31 -2.50
C GLY A 45 13.79 0.10 -1.15
N VAL A 46 13.05 -0.99 -0.99
CA VAL A 46 12.32 -1.30 0.25
C VAL A 46 13.04 -2.40 1.02
N ALA A 47 13.21 -2.19 2.33
CA ALA A 47 13.77 -3.18 3.24
C ALA A 47 12.67 -3.94 4.02
N GLU A 48 11.63 -3.22 4.43
CA GLU A 48 10.54 -3.79 5.23
C GLU A 48 9.24 -3.00 5.02
N ILE A 49 8.13 -3.69 5.05
CA ILE A 49 6.79 -3.08 5.13
C ILE A 49 6.02 -3.77 6.25
N SER A 50 5.68 -3.02 7.28
CA SER A 50 4.82 -3.47 8.38
C SER A 50 3.44 -2.84 8.25
N LYS A 51 2.39 -3.64 8.47
CA LYS A 51 1.00 -3.17 8.40
C LYS A 51 0.32 -3.29 9.75
N SER A 52 -0.34 -2.22 10.18
CA SER A 52 -1.32 -2.23 11.26
C SER A 52 -2.69 -1.77 10.75
N VAL A 53 -3.75 -2.21 11.41
CA VAL A 53 -5.13 -1.85 11.08
C VAL A 53 -5.80 -1.35 12.35
N GLU A 54 -6.41 -0.18 12.29
CA GLU A 54 -7.25 0.30 13.38
C GLU A 54 -8.54 -0.52 13.40
N GLN A 55 -8.77 -1.22 14.51
CA GLN A 55 -9.96 -2.01 14.74
C GLN A 55 -10.50 -1.73 16.14
N SER A 56 -11.82 -1.59 16.23
CA SER A 56 -12.52 -1.55 17.51
C SER A 56 -13.69 -2.52 17.48
N SER A 57 -13.93 -3.18 18.60
CA SER A 57 -15.05 -4.09 18.79
C SER A 57 -15.67 -3.77 20.15
N GLU A 58 -16.96 -3.45 20.15
CA GLU A 58 -17.71 -3.09 21.35
C GLU A 58 -18.92 -4.00 21.51
N ALA A 59 -19.02 -4.64 22.68
CA ALA A 59 -20.15 -5.50 23.01
C ALA A 59 -21.22 -4.70 23.76
N HIS A 60 -22.45 -4.74 23.26
CA HIS A 60 -23.63 -4.16 23.89
C HIS A 60 -24.42 -5.25 24.62
N TYR A 61 -24.77 -4.95 25.85
CA TYR A 61 -25.43 -5.88 26.77
C TYR A 61 -26.90 -5.55 26.91
N TYR A 62 -27.76 -6.58 26.81
CA TYR A 62 -29.18 -6.54 27.11
C TYR A 62 -29.51 -7.72 28.01
N ASP A 63 -30.37 -7.51 29.02
CA ASP A 63 -30.78 -8.53 30.00
C ASP A 63 -29.58 -9.26 30.65
N ASN A 64 -28.51 -8.50 30.96
CA ASN A 64 -27.27 -9.00 31.55
C ASN A 64 -26.45 -9.98 30.66
N MET A 65 -26.75 -10.03 29.36
CA MET A 65 -26.00 -10.84 28.39
C MET A 65 -25.50 -9.98 27.24
N ALA A 66 -24.31 -10.30 26.70
CA ALA A 66 -23.81 -9.69 25.48
C ALA A 66 -24.72 -10.12 24.31
N ALA A 67 -25.47 -9.18 23.75
CA ALA A 67 -26.47 -9.45 22.71
C ALA A 67 -26.00 -8.98 21.34
N ILE A 68 -25.19 -7.93 21.25
CA ILE A 68 -24.73 -7.33 19.97
C ILE A 68 -23.25 -7.00 20.14
N VAL A 69 -22.47 -7.28 19.09
CA VAL A 69 -21.09 -6.80 18.96
C VAL A 69 -21.05 -5.88 17.74
N ILE A 70 -20.56 -4.67 17.94
CA ILE A 70 -20.36 -3.68 16.85
C ILE A 70 -18.87 -3.60 16.57
N ASP A 71 -18.50 -4.00 15.36
CA ASP A 71 -17.12 -3.93 14.88
C ASP A 71 -16.94 -2.72 13.97
N SER A 72 -15.82 -2.04 14.12
CA SER A 72 -15.40 -0.92 13.27
C SER A 72 -13.99 -1.15 12.78
N VAL A 73 -13.78 -0.97 11.49
CA VAL A 73 -12.44 -1.05 10.86
C VAL A 73 -12.09 0.33 10.33
N GLY A 74 -11.09 0.95 10.95
CA GLY A 74 -10.57 2.27 10.60
C GLY A 74 -9.55 2.26 9.47
N ALA A 75 -8.61 3.18 9.51
CA ALA A 75 -7.52 3.30 8.55
C ALA A 75 -6.51 2.14 8.65
N ASP A 76 -5.83 1.86 7.55
CA ASP A 76 -4.65 0.99 7.54
C ASP A 76 -3.40 1.87 7.65
N SER A 77 -2.49 1.54 8.53
CA SER A 77 -1.18 2.19 8.60
C SER A 77 -0.09 1.23 8.13
N LEU A 78 0.72 1.68 7.16
CA LEU A 78 1.91 0.96 6.74
C LEU A 78 3.14 1.77 7.19
N THR A 79 4.02 1.11 7.91
CA THR A 79 5.38 1.59 8.17
C THR A 79 6.30 0.94 7.14
N ILE A 80 6.98 1.77 6.37
CA ILE A 80 7.83 1.36 5.25
C ILE A 80 9.26 1.80 5.54
N ASN A 81 10.17 0.85 5.72
CA ASN A 81 11.60 1.10 5.80
C ASN A 81 12.20 1.01 4.40
N ALA A 82 12.69 2.14 3.89
CA ALA A 82 13.20 2.27 2.54
C ALA A 82 14.65 2.77 2.53
N SER A 83 15.31 2.61 1.40
CA SER A 83 16.59 3.29 1.15
C SER A 83 16.38 4.81 1.09
N ALA A 84 17.46 5.58 0.99
CA ALA A 84 17.37 7.03 0.83
C ALA A 84 16.44 7.40 -0.36
N LEU A 85 15.48 8.28 -0.11
CA LEU A 85 14.56 8.75 -1.13
C LEU A 85 15.20 9.83 -2.00
N PRO A 86 15.04 9.76 -3.35
CA PRO A 86 15.37 10.89 -4.20
C PRO A 86 14.53 12.12 -3.79
N LEU A 87 15.15 13.31 -3.79
CA LEU A 87 14.48 14.54 -3.36
C LEU A 87 13.22 14.86 -4.19
N GLU A 88 13.22 14.49 -5.47
CA GLU A 88 12.03 14.64 -6.32
C GLU A 88 10.88 13.77 -5.84
N VAL A 89 11.17 12.52 -5.45
CA VAL A 89 10.17 11.58 -4.90
C VAL A 89 9.68 12.10 -3.54
N LYS A 90 10.59 12.54 -2.67
CA LYS A 90 10.25 13.16 -1.37
C LYS A 90 9.30 14.34 -1.57
N ALA A 91 9.60 15.24 -2.51
CA ALA A 91 8.75 16.37 -2.85
C ALA A 91 7.35 15.94 -3.31
N LYS A 92 7.29 14.95 -4.21
CA LYS A 92 6.02 14.41 -4.71
C LYS A 92 5.15 13.85 -3.59
N LEU A 93 5.72 12.99 -2.75
CA LEU A 93 4.99 12.31 -1.67
C LEU A 93 4.45 13.30 -0.63
N THR A 94 5.16 14.38 -0.38
CA THR A 94 4.80 15.40 0.64
C THR A 94 4.05 16.60 0.08
N GLY A 95 3.93 16.71 -1.26
CA GLY A 95 3.33 17.88 -1.91
C GLY A 95 4.22 19.13 -1.89
N GLN A 96 5.52 18.97 -1.60
CA GLN A 96 6.49 20.05 -1.55
C GLN A 96 7.01 20.40 -2.94
N LYS A 97 7.71 21.54 -3.06
CA LYS A 97 8.24 22.01 -4.33
C LYS A 97 9.65 21.48 -4.57
N PHE A 98 9.84 20.81 -5.70
CA PHE A 98 11.15 20.44 -6.21
C PHE A 98 11.57 21.37 -7.37
N ASP A 99 12.74 21.97 -7.26
CA ASP A 99 13.37 22.76 -8.35
C ASP A 99 14.32 21.86 -9.13
N ALA A 100 13.85 21.32 -10.24
CA ALA A 100 14.63 20.40 -11.07
C ALA A 100 15.88 21.04 -11.69
N THR A 101 15.92 22.39 -11.84
CA THR A 101 17.07 23.09 -12.42
C THR A 101 18.22 23.20 -11.43
N LYS A 102 17.93 23.21 -10.15
CA LYS A 102 18.90 23.33 -9.05
C LYS A 102 19.06 22.06 -8.24
N GLY A 103 18.20 21.03 -8.48
CA GLY A 103 18.17 19.81 -7.70
C GLY A 103 17.80 20.05 -6.23
N ALA A 104 16.97 21.08 -5.96
CA ALA A 104 16.67 21.53 -4.61
C ALA A 104 15.22 21.21 -4.21
N LEU A 105 15.04 20.65 -3.03
CA LEU A 105 13.76 20.51 -2.35
C LEU A 105 13.54 21.73 -1.46
N ILE A 106 12.38 22.37 -1.59
CA ILE A 106 11.99 23.52 -0.76
C ILE A 106 10.92 23.02 0.21
N GLU A 107 11.29 22.93 1.48
CA GLU A 107 10.38 22.54 2.53
C GLU A 107 9.58 23.75 3.04
N GLY A 108 8.27 23.57 3.18
CA GLY A 108 7.36 24.60 3.67
C GLY A 108 5.97 24.01 3.91
N GLU A 109 4.98 24.88 4.07
CA GLU A 109 3.60 24.44 4.15
C GLU A 109 3.20 23.77 2.83
N ALA A 110 2.77 22.50 2.92
CA ALA A 110 2.36 21.72 1.77
C ALA A 110 1.20 20.80 2.14
N VAL A 111 0.37 20.51 1.15
CA VAL A 111 -0.72 19.53 1.28
C VAL A 111 -0.32 18.30 0.52
N ALA A 112 -0.01 17.23 1.24
CA ALA A 112 0.31 15.95 0.63
C ALA A 112 -0.89 15.44 -0.20
N PRO A 113 -0.69 15.08 -1.48
CA PRO A 113 -1.71 14.47 -2.30
C PRO A 113 -2.02 13.04 -1.83
N TYR A 114 -3.10 12.46 -2.36
CA TYR A 114 -3.40 11.06 -2.14
C TYR A 114 -2.63 10.18 -3.13
N PHE A 115 -2.17 9.04 -2.66
CA PHE A 115 -1.45 8.05 -3.47
C PHE A 115 -2.08 6.66 -3.37
N ALA A 116 -2.03 5.94 -4.48
CA ALA A 116 -2.05 4.49 -4.48
C ALA A 116 -0.61 3.98 -4.31
N VAL A 117 -0.45 2.91 -3.51
CA VAL A 117 0.86 2.30 -3.22
C VAL A 117 0.83 0.84 -3.62
N GLY A 118 1.82 0.43 -4.43
CA GLY A 118 2.00 -0.93 -4.87
C GLY A 118 3.32 -1.53 -4.38
N TYR A 119 3.30 -2.81 -4.07
CA TYR A 119 4.50 -3.59 -3.74
C TYR A 119 4.22 -5.08 -3.96
N LYS A 120 5.28 -5.86 -3.96
CA LYS A 120 5.22 -7.31 -4.12
C LYS A 120 5.89 -7.99 -2.94
N THR A 121 5.30 -9.06 -2.44
CA THR A 121 5.92 -9.97 -1.46
C THR A 121 6.04 -11.36 -2.06
N GLN A 122 7.04 -12.11 -1.65
CA GLN A 122 7.24 -13.49 -2.08
C GLN A 122 6.91 -14.44 -0.95
N LYS A 123 6.41 -15.63 -1.29
CA LYS A 123 6.24 -16.74 -0.36
C LYS A 123 7.43 -17.69 -0.40
N THR A 124 7.54 -18.55 0.61
CA THR A 124 8.61 -19.56 0.71
C THR A 124 8.57 -20.62 -0.38
N ASP A 125 7.43 -20.82 -1.02
CA ASP A 125 7.26 -21.70 -2.19
C ASP A 125 7.74 -21.06 -3.52
N GLY A 126 8.19 -19.80 -3.46
CA GLY A 126 8.65 -19.02 -4.61
C GLY A 126 7.57 -18.27 -5.35
N SER A 127 6.29 -18.41 -4.98
CA SER A 127 5.20 -17.63 -5.59
C SER A 127 5.17 -16.21 -5.05
N ASP A 128 4.69 -15.29 -5.88
CA ASP A 128 4.60 -13.87 -5.56
C ASP A 128 3.18 -13.47 -5.17
N VAL A 129 3.08 -12.48 -4.29
CA VAL A 129 1.82 -11.84 -3.92
C VAL A 129 1.92 -10.36 -4.24
N TYR A 130 1.06 -9.89 -5.12
CA TYR A 130 1.01 -8.52 -5.62
C TYR A 130 -0.03 -7.73 -4.84
N VAL A 131 0.33 -6.51 -4.43
CA VAL A 131 -0.54 -5.66 -3.60
C VAL A 131 -0.64 -4.26 -4.21
N TRP A 132 -1.86 -3.76 -4.37
CA TRP A 132 -2.16 -2.33 -4.50
C TRP A 132 -3.01 -1.86 -3.33
N ARG A 133 -2.67 -0.71 -2.74
CA ARG A 133 -3.48 0.06 -1.79
C ARG A 133 -3.90 1.34 -2.45
N TYR A 134 -5.20 1.59 -2.54
CA TYR A 134 -5.75 2.54 -3.49
C TYR A 134 -5.70 3.99 -3.08
N LYS A 135 -5.86 4.29 -1.79
CA LYS A 135 -5.96 5.68 -1.35
C LYS A 135 -5.36 5.87 0.03
N GLY A 136 -4.39 6.73 0.12
CA GLY A 136 -3.77 7.11 1.38
C GLY A 136 -2.80 8.25 1.21
N LYS A 137 -2.25 8.71 2.32
CA LYS A 137 -1.25 9.79 2.34
C LYS A 137 0.03 9.29 2.98
N PHE A 138 1.13 9.78 2.43
CA PHE A 138 2.45 9.57 3.03
C PHE A 138 2.75 10.64 4.07
N GLN A 139 3.42 10.20 5.12
CA GLN A 139 4.11 11.03 6.09
C GLN A 139 5.55 10.54 6.15
N LEU A 140 6.49 11.47 6.13
CA LEU A 140 7.90 11.14 6.38
C LEU A 140 8.08 10.97 7.89
N GLY A 141 8.79 9.91 8.29
CA GLY A 141 9.23 9.74 9.66
C GLY A 141 10.34 10.73 10.04
N ASP A 142 10.80 10.62 11.27
CA ASP A 142 11.95 11.39 11.75
C ASP A 142 13.18 11.02 10.94
N GLU A 143 14.00 12.02 10.62
CA GLU A 143 15.23 11.86 9.85
C GLU A 143 16.43 11.92 10.79
N THR A 144 17.24 10.87 10.80
CA THR A 144 18.44 10.79 11.63
C THR A 144 19.67 10.72 10.73
N ASN A 145 20.57 11.67 10.88
CA ASN A 145 21.83 11.72 10.18
C ASN A 145 22.97 11.46 11.16
N VAL A 146 23.75 10.41 10.95
CA VAL A 146 24.91 10.08 11.79
C VAL A 146 26.22 10.30 11.04
N THR A 147 27.26 10.63 11.79
CA THR A 147 28.62 10.79 11.23
C THR A 147 29.13 9.44 10.75
N LYS A 148 29.75 9.43 9.57
CA LYS A 148 30.47 8.25 9.07
C LYS A 148 31.61 7.93 10.01
N ASP A 149 31.63 6.72 10.53
CA ASP A 149 32.73 6.14 11.29
C ASP A 149 33.51 5.11 10.43
N ASN A 150 34.28 4.24 11.06
CA ASN A 150 35.01 3.16 10.38
C ASN A 150 34.10 1.97 9.98
N GLY A 151 32.81 2.03 10.32
CA GLY A 151 31.82 1.01 9.96
C GLY A 151 31.26 1.18 8.55
N THR A 152 30.38 0.24 8.18
CA THR A 152 29.67 0.23 6.90
C THR A 152 28.19 0.59 7.08
N ASP A 153 27.81 1.13 8.24
CA ASP A 153 26.43 1.41 8.59
C ASP A 153 25.86 2.52 7.70
N ALA A 154 24.72 2.25 7.10
CA ALA A 154 23.98 3.18 6.29
C ALA A 154 22.56 3.33 6.86
N ASN A 155 22.04 4.55 6.84
CA ASN A 155 20.70 4.85 7.33
C ASN A 155 19.71 4.81 6.17
N GLY A 156 18.63 4.09 6.36
CA GLY A 156 17.41 4.19 5.53
C GLY A 156 16.50 5.31 6.02
N GLN A 157 15.39 5.48 5.32
CA GLN A 157 14.33 6.41 5.70
C GLN A 157 13.05 5.65 5.99
N GLU A 158 12.34 6.08 7.02
CA GLU A 158 11.03 5.57 7.36
C GLU A 158 9.94 6.43 6.71
N LEU A 159 8.96 5.76 6.14
CA LEU A 159 7.75 6.35 5.59
C LEU A 159 6.56 5.74 6.28
N THR A 160 5.61 6.54 6.70
CA THR A 160 4.30 6.06 7.12
C THR A 160 3.27 6.36 6.03
N TYR A 161 2.50 5.35 5.65
CA TYR A 161 1.38 5.51 4.73
C TYR A 161 0.08 5.17 5.45
N THR A 162 -0.82 6.15 5.54
CA THR A 162 -2.15 5.96 6.12
C THR A 162 -3.16 5.77 5.01
N GLY A 163 -3.67 4.54 4.88
CA GLY A 163 -4.59 4.12 3.84
C GLY A 163 -6.04 4.11 4.31
N ILE A 164 -6.93 4.56 3.45
CA ILE A 164 -8.39 4.60 3.67
C ILE A 164 -9.13 3.93 2.51
N ASN A 165 -10.41 3.68 2.68
CA ASN A 165 -11.27 3.22 1.59
C ASN A 165 -11.37 4.28 0.48
N THR A 166 -11.51 3.82 -0.77
CA THR A 166 -11.93 4.67 -1.87
C THR A 166 -13.37 5.13 -1.70
N THR A 167 -13.68 6.32 -2.19
CA THR A 167 -15.06 6.80 -2.36
C THR A 167 -15.71 6.11 -3.55
N HIS A 168 -14.93 5.91 -4.61
CA HIS A 168 -15.35 5.13 -5.76
C HIS A 168 -15.69 3.69 -5.37
N LYS A 169 -16.75 3.17 -5.97
CA LYS A 169 -17.28 1.83 -5.74
C LYS A 169 -16.99 0.94 -6.94
N PHE A 170 -16.21 -0.09 -6.73
CA PHE A 170 -15.83 -1.03 -7.79
C PHE A 170 -16.94 -2.06 -8.01
N ALA A 171 -17.31 -2.29 -9.27
CA ALA A 171 -18.34 -3.26 -9.64
C ALA A 171 -17.96 -4.69 -9.23
N ALA A 172 -16.69 -5.06 -9.44
CA ALA A 172 -16.16 -6.36 -9.02
C ALA A 172 -16.07 -6.54 -7.49
N ASN A 173 -16.19 -5.44 -6.72
CA ASN A 173 -16.28 -5.47 -5.26
C ASN A 173 -17.72 -5.27 -4.75
N ALA A 174 -18.69 -5.82 -5.43
CA ALA A 174 -20.12 -5.70 -5.09
C ALA A 174 -20.59 -4.25 -4.88
N ASN A 175 -20.11 -3.32 -5.70
CA ASN A 175 -20.37 -1.88 -5.63
C ASN A 175 -19.98 -1.27 -4.28
N LYS A 176 -18.84 -1.65 -3.73
CA LYS A 176 -18.26 -1.09 -2.51
C LYS A 176 -16.89 -0.47 -2.80
N GLY A 177 -16.52 0.51 -2.00
CA GLY A 177 -15.15 1.03 -1.98
C GLY A 177 -14.17 -0.06 -1.55
N ALA A 178 -12.91 0.10 -1.91
CA ALA A 178 -11.85 -0.83 -1.55
C ALA A 178 -10.65 -0.09 -0.95
N LYS A 179 -9.98 -0.71 0.02
CA LYS A 179 -8.69 -0.22 0.52
C LYS A 179 -7.52 -0.79 -0.29
N ALA A 180 -7.63 -2.06 -0.67
CA ALA A 180 -6.55 -2.76 -1.35
C ALA A 180 -7.07 -3.87 -2.25
N LEU A 181 -6.25 -4.23 -3.23
CA LEU A 181 -6.31 -5.47 -4.00
C LEU A 181 -5.06 -6.28 -3.70
N ILE A 182 -5.24 -7.54 -3.37
CA ILE A 182 -4.15 -8.48 -3.11
C ILE A 182 -4.35 -9.67 -4.03
N VAL A 183 -3.35 -9.97 -4.84
CA VAL A 183 -3.39 -11.05 -5.84
C VAL A 183 -2.27 -12.03 -5.55
N ASP A 184 -2.65 -13.29 -5.38
CA ASP A 184 -1.73 -14.41 -5.21
C ASP A 184 -1.46 -15.07 -6.56
N ASP A 185 -0.28 -14.83 -7.13
CA ASP A 185 0.12 -15.42 -8.42
C ASP A 185 0.33 -16.94 -8.33
N GLY A 186 0.62 -17.46 -7.13
CA GLY A 186 0.72 -18.91 -6.90
C GLY A 186 -0.54 -19.69 -7.25
N LEU A 187 -1.72 -19.04 -7.25
CA LEU A 187 -2.98 -19.63 -7.68
C LEU A 187 -3.10 -19.72 -9.22
N GLY A 188 -2.31 -18.96 -9.97
CA GLY A 188 -2.30 -18.97 -11.44
C GLY A 188 -3.60 -18.51 -12.10
N LEU A 189 -4.47 -17.78 -11.38
CA LEU A 189 -5.80 -17.40 -11.84
C LEU A 189 -5.88 -16.00 -12.46
N ALA A 190 -4.98 -15.09 -12.07
CA ALA A 190 -4.96 -13.71 -12.52
C ALA A 190 -3.79 -13.42 -13.45
N ASP A 191 -3.97 -12.50 -14.40
CA ASP A 191 -2.88 -11.96 -15.19
C ASP A 191 -2.25 -10.78 -14.44
N VAL A 192 -1.02 -10.98 -13.99
CA VAL A 192 -0.23 -9.98 -13.25
C VAL A 192 0.87 -9.33 -14.09
N SER A 193 0.95 -9.62 -15.38
CA SER A 193 2.03 -9.16 -16.26
C SER A 193 2.14 -7.64 -16.34
N THR A 194 1.03 -6.92 -16.22
CA THR A 194 0.94 -5.47 -16.27
C THR A 194 0.54 -4.84 -14.93
N PHE A 195 0.58 -5.61 -13.84
CA PHE A 195 0.01 -5.22 -12.54
C PHE A 195 0.54 -3.89 -12.01
N PHE A 196 1.82 -3.58 -12.21
CA PHE A 196 2.46 -2.33 -11.82
C PHE A 196 2.69 -1.34 -12.98
N SER A 197 2.26 -1.65 -14.20
CA SER A 197 2.33 -0.70 -15.32
C SER A 197 1.33 0.45 -15.14
N THR A 198 0.18 0.13 -14.57
CA THR A 198 -0.86 1.06 -14.12
C THR A 198 -1.41 0.53 -12.79
N VAL A 199 -2.18 1.35 -12.07
CA VAL A 199 -2.84 0.87 -10.85
C VAL A 199 -3.94 -0.12 -11.24
N THR A 200 -3.68 -1.40 -11.02
CA THR A 200 -4.69 -2.45 -11.25
C THR A 200 -5.78 -2.37 -10.19
N THR A 201 -7.03 -2.26 -10.62
CA THR A 201 -8.21 -2.19 -9.75
C THR A 201 -8.99 -3.51 -9.80
N PRO A 202 -9.95 -3.74 -8.88
CA PRO A 202 -10.82 -4.91 -8.98
C PRO A 202 -11.52 -5.05 -10.33
N ASP A 203 -11.87 -3.92 -10.97
CA ASP A 203 -12.60 -3.91 -12.25
C ASP A 203 -11.67 -4.07 -13.47
N THR A 204 -10.35 -3.81 -13.32
CA THR A 204 -9.37 -3.95 -14.41
C THR A 204 -8.52 -5.21 -14.31
N LEU A 205 -8.58 -5.94 -13.18
CA LEU A 205 -7.90 -7.21 -13.04
C LEU A 205 -8.51 -8.24 -14.00
N THR A 206 -7.70 -8.83 -14.85
CA THR A 206 -8.14 -9.86 -15.81
C THR A 206 -7.73 -11.26 -15.33
N ALA A 207 -8.55 -12.24 -15.69
CA ALA A 207 -8.18 -13.63 -15.49
C ALA A 207 -7.04 -14.03 -16.45
N LYS A 208 -6.16 -14.90 -15.97
CA LYS A 208 -5.11 -15.47 -16.81
C LYS A 208 -5.74 -16.34 -17.88
N THR A 209 -5.43 -16.07 -19.13
CA THR A 209 -5.87 -16.92 -20.24
C THR A 209 -5.12 -18.26 -20.19
N PRO A 210 -5.80 -19.40 -20.33
CA PRO A 210 -5.20 -20.73 -20.30
C PRO A 210 -4.09 -20.90 -21.33
#